data_7dfb97577e5884745e4f2df250446f94
#
_entry.id   7dfb97577e5884745e4f2df250446f94
#
_cell.length_a   1.000
_cell.length_b   1.000
_cell.length_c   1.000
_cell.angle_alpha   90.00
_cell.angle_beta   90.00
_cell.angle_gamma   90.00
#
_symmetry.space_group_name_H-M   'P 1'
#
loop_
_entity.id
_entity.type
_entity.pdbx_description
1 polymer ?
#
loop_
_entity_poly.entity_id
_entity_poly.type
_entity_poly.pdbx_seq_one_letter_code
_entity_poly.pdbx_strand_id
1 'polypeptide(L)'
;TIQHAEMVIDNGCHGAAIFGSTGQAQLITVSEKINLLNHLTSSKYKEKYIIGTGLNSLGETINLMRVSKSLGFNRFLIMPPAYYKYGDKEVIEFYSKIVEVISDCEIVLYNFEKLCGYKFSIECIEELVKKYPKNIIGVKDSSYNLFENLKIDNFSVLPGSESKLFKGLQLGCS
;
A
#
# COMPACT_ATOMS: atom_id res chain seq x y z
N THR A 1 -17.82 2.48 -8.12
CA THR A 1 -16.55 2.55 -7.34
C THR A 1 -16.24 4.00 -6.94
N ILE A 2 -16.20 4.99 -7.85
CA ILE A 2 -15.85 6.39 -7.55
C ILE A 2 -16.80 6.98 -6.52
N GLN A 3 -18.11 6.95 -6.76
CA GLN A 3 -19.13 7.45 -5.82
C GLN A 3 -18.98 6.86 -4.42
N HIS A 4 -18.66 5.55 -4.32
CA HIS A 4 -18.42 4.91 -3.03
C HIS A 4 -17.15 5.44 -2.36
N ALA A 5 -16.05 5.59 -3.09
CA ALA A 5 -14.80 6.13 -2.57
C ALA A 5 -14.97 7.59 -2.09
N GLU A 6 -15.70 8.40 -2.84
CA GLU A 6 -16.04 9.76 -2.43
C GLU A 6 -16.96 9.81 -1.21
N MET A 7 -17.97 8.94 -1.17
CA MET A 7 -18.90 8.83 -0.05
C MET A 7 -18.19 8.51 1.27
N VAL A 8 -17.24 7.57 1.28
CA VAL A 8 -16.52 7.24 2.52
C VAL A 8 -15.65 8.40 3.01
N ILE A 9 -15.09 9.18 2.09
CA ILE A 9 -14.31 10.37 2.44
C ILE A 9 -15.23 11.51 2.90
N ASP A 10 -16.38 11.72 2.25
CA ASP A 10 -17.40 12.68 2.68
C ASP A 10 -17.92 12.36 4.10
N ASN A 11 -17.91 11.08 4.49
CA ASN A 11 -18.31 10.62 5.83
C ASN A 11 -17.16 10.53 6.84
N GLY A 12 -16.04 11.18 6.58
CA GLY A 12 -14.96 11.40 7.56
C GLY A 12 -13.72 10.51 7.40
N CYS A 13 -13.64 9.64 6.39
CA CYS A 13 -12.38 8.95 6.11
C CYS A 13 -11.34 9.92 5.55
N HIS A 14 -10.09 9.81 5.99
CA HIS A 14 -8.99 10.64 5.51
C HIS A 14 -8.61 10.35 4.04
N GLY A 15 -8.86 9.12 3.57
CA GLY A 15 -8.59 8.70 2.21
C GLY A 15 -9.20 7.34 1.91
N ALA A 16 -8.98 6.84 0.69
CA ALA A 16 -9.45 5.53 0.28
C ALA A 16 -8.36 4.76 -0.48
N ALA A 17 -8.17 3.49 -0.10
CA ALA A 17 -7.29 2.59 -0.84
C ALA A 17 -8.08 1.94 -1.99
N ILE A 18 -7.75 2.31 -3.20
CA ILE A 18 -8.30 1.73 -4.42
C ILE A 18 -7.52 0.46 -4.75
N PHE A 19 -8.18 -0.60 -5.15
CA PHE A 19 -7.60 -1.93 -5.39
C PHE A 19 -6.97 -2.58 -4.14
N GLY A 20 -7.57 -2.38 -2.97
CA GLY A 20 -7.27 -3.19 -1.80
C GLY A 20 -7.84 -4.62 -1.92
N SER A 21 -7.54 -5.50 -0.97
CA SER A 21 -8.04 -6.88 -0.95
C SER A 21 -9.57 -6.96 -0.84
N THR A 22 -10.19 -6.10 -0.05
CA THR A 22 -11.66 -5.95 0.03
C THR A 22 -12.25 -5.55 -1.33
N GLY A 23 -11.55 -4.74 -2.11
CA GLY A 23 -11.90 -4.37 -3.48
C GLY A 23 -11.55 -5.44 -4.53
N GLN A 24 -11.21 -6.66 -4.11
CA GLN A 24 -10.94 -7.80 -5.00
C GLN A 24 -9.82 -7.54 -6.05
N ALA A 25 -8.81 -6.78 -5.67
CA ALA A 25 -7.71 -6.35 -6.58
C ALA A 25 -7.08 -7.47 -7.40
N GLN A 26 -7.01 -8.68 -6.84
CA GLN A 26 -6.41 -9.84 -7.51
C GLN A 26 -7.27 -10.38 -8.68
N LEU A 27 -8.56 -10.06 -8.72
CA LEU A 27 -9.51 -10.49 -9.76
C LEU A 27 -9.69 -9.45 -10.87
N ILE A 28 -9.06 -8.28 -10.74
CA ILE A 28 -9.16 -7.18 -11.70
C ILE A 28 -7.89 -7.17 -12.55
N THR A 29 -8.06 -7.22 -13.86
CA THR A 29 -6.94 -7.15 -14.82
C THR A 29 -6.22 -5.79 -14.75
N VAL A 30 -4.97 -5.73 -15.19
CA VAL A 30 -4.22 -4.47 -15.25
C VAL A 30 -4.92 -3.45 -16.14
N SER A 31 -5.48 -3.88 -17.27
CA SER A 31 -6.23 -3.00 -18.17
C SER A 31 -7.49 -2.40 -17.54
N GLU A 32 -8.23 -3.19 -16.76
CA GLU A 32 -9.40 -2.69 -16.02
C GLU A 32 -8.97 -1.73 -14.89
N LYS A 33 -7.86 -2.00 -14.21
CA LYS A 33 -7.29 -1.07 -13.23
C LYS A 33 -6.94 0.27 -13.88
N ILE A 34 -6.24 0.25 -15.01
CA ILE A 34 -5.90 1.46 -15.77
C ILE A 34 -7.15 2.22 -16.23
N ASN A 35 -8.16 1.51 -16.71
CA ASN A 35 -9.42 2.12 -17.08
C ASN A 35 -10.10 2.84 -15.90
N LEU A 36 -10.17 2.19 -14.74
CA LEU A 36 -10.71 2.82 -13.53
C LEU A 36 -9.87 4.03 -13.07
N LEU A 37 -8.54 3.94 -13.14
CA LEU A 37 -7.66 5.06 -12.79
C LEU A 37 -7.91 6.30 -13.66
N ASN A 38 -8.13 6.10 -14.98
CA ASN A 38 -8.51 7.21 -15.87
C ASN A 38 -9.81 7.90 -15.41
N HIS A 39 -10.82 7.14 -14.99
CA HIS A 39 -12.05 7.72 -14.45
C HIS A 39 -11.84 8.42 -13.10
N LEU A 40 -10.95 7.89 -12.25
CA LEU A 40 -10.64 8.48 -10.94
C LEU A 40 -9.94 9.85 -11.03
N THR A 41 -9.35 10.20 -12.18
CA THR A 41 -8.70 11.50 -12.37
C THR A 41 -9.65 12.68 -12.19
N SER A 42 -10.96 12.49 -12.43
CA SER A 42 -11.99 13.51 -12.28
C SER A 42 -12.55 13.62 -10.86
N SER A 43 -12.14 12.74 -9.94
CA SER A 43 -12.62 12.79 -8.57
C SER A 43 -12.10 14.03 -7.82
N LYS A 44 -12.98 14.67 -7.07
CA LYS A 44 -12.63 15.79 -6.16
C LYS A 44 -11.63 15.38 -5.05
N TYR A 45 -11.48 14.08 -4.79
CA TYR A 45 -10.59 13.51 -3.77
C TYR A 45 -9.40 12.76 -4.34
N LYS A 46 -9.02 13.03 -5.57
CA LYS A 46 -7.90 12.37 -6.25
C LYS A 46 -6.64 12.24 -5.37
N GLU A 47 -6.26 13.32 -4.69
CA GLU A 47 -5.08 13.37 -3.82
C GLU A 47 -5.19 12.53 -2.54
N LYS A 48 -6.40 12.06 -2.20
CA LYS A 48 -6.67 11.21 -1.04
C LYS A 48 -6.69 9.72 -1.37
N TYR A 49 -6.41 9.36 -2.62
CA TYR A 49 -6.39 7.95 -3.01
C TYR A 49 -5.00 7.33 -2.85
N ILE A 50 -5.00 6.10 -2.34
CA ILE A 50 -3.83 5.22 -2.31
C ILE A 50 -4.10 4.10 -3.30
N ILE A 51 -3.23 3.91 -4.29
CA ILE A 51 -3.44 2.93 -5.35
C ILE A 51 -2.79 1.60 -4.97
N GLY A 52 -3.61 0.59 -4.72
CA GLY A 52 -3.13 -0.77 -4.52
C GLY A 52 -2.69 -1.39 -5.84
N THR A 53 -1.51 -2.01 -5.88
CA THR A 53 -1.08 -2.70 -7.09
C THR A 53 -1.72 -4.09 -7.19
N GLY A 54 -1.68 -4.87 -6.10
CA GLY A 54 -2.25 -6.21 -6.02
C GLY A 54 -1.69 -7.17 -7.06
N LEU A 55 -0.41 -7.05 -7.43
CA LEU A 55 0.23 -7.80 -8.50
C LEU A 55 1.45 -8.56 -7.97
N ASN A 56 1.66 -9.80 -8.47
CA ASN A 56 2.82 -10.62 -8.15
C ASN A 56 4.03 -10.31 -9.05
N SER A 57 3.78 -9.87 -10.28
CA SER A 57 4.83 -9.51 -11.22
C SER A 57 5.42 -8.15 -10.90
N LEU A 58 6.74 -8.08 -10.67
CA LEU A 58 7.46 -6.84 -10.47
C LEU A 58 7.30 -5.90 -11.68
N GLY A 59 7.41 -6.43 -12.90
CA GLY A 59 7.26 -5.64 -14.12
C GLY A 59 5.87 -5.02 -14.25
N GLU A 60 4.80 -5.78 -13.97
CA GLU A 60 3.44 -5.28 -14.02
C GLU A 60 3.15 -4.28 -12.88
N THR A 61 3.74 -4.50 -11.69
CA THR A 61 3.66 -3.53 -10.59
C THR A 61 4.26 -2.19 -11.01
N ILE A 62 5.47 -2.19 -11.55
CA ILE A 62 6.14 -0.98 -12.06
C ILE A 62 5.35 -0.32 -13.18
N ASN A 63 4.83 -1.12 -14.12
CA ASN A 63 4.01 -0.62 -15.22
C ASN A 63 2.75 0.10 -14.72
N LEU A 64 1.99 -0.55 -13.84
CA LEU A 64 0.79 0.06 -13.23
C LEU A 64 1.13 1.34 -12.46
N MET A 65 2.22 1.35 -11.71
CA MET A 65 2.68 2.54 -10.99
C MET A 65 3.05 3.68 -11.93
N ARG A 66 3.76 3.40 -13.04
CA ARG A 66 4.09 4.43 -14.05
C ARG A 66 2.84 5.07 -14.66
N VAL A 67 1.86 4.24 -15.04
CA VAL A 67 0.59 4.73 -15.57
C VAL A 67 -0.16 5.53 -14.51
N SER A 68 -0.23 5.04 -13.28
CA SER A 68 -0.86 5.78 -12.17
C SER A 68 -0.22 7.14 -11.97
N LYS A 69 1.10 7.23 -12.01
CA LYS A 69 1.84 8.50 -11.89
C LYS A 69 1.56 9.45 -13.04
N SER A 70 1.52 8.98 -14.29
CA SER A 70 1.16 9.82 -15.43
C SER A 70 -0.25 10.40 -15.32
N LEU A 71 -1.13 9.73 -14.58
CA LEU A 71 -2.47 10.20 -14.23
C LEU A 71 -2.51 11.06 -12.96
N GLY A 72 -1.35 11.29 -12.30
CA GLY A 72 -1.20 12.14 -11.12
C GLY A 72 -1.44 11.44 -9.78
N PHE A 73 -1.44 10.11 -9.71
CA PHE A 73 -1.47 9.36 -8.45
C PHE A 73 -0.04 9.01 -8.02
N ASN A 74 0.35 9.38 -6.80
CA ASN A 74 1.72 9.20 -6.32
C ASN A 74 1.86 8.29 -5.10
N ARG A 75 0.75 7.88 -4.49
CA ARG A 75 0.75 7.05 -3.28
C ARG A 75 0.25 5.64 -3.59
N PHE A 76 1.02 4.63 -3.16
CA PHE A 76 0.79 3.23 -3.51
C PHE A 76 0.70 2.33 -2.28
N LEU A 77 -0.21 1.37 -2.30
CA LEU A 77 -0.30 0.28 -1.33
C LEU A 77 0.23 -0.99 -2.00
N ILE A 78 1.39 -1.47 -1.55
CA ILE A 78 2.08 -2.58 -2.21
C ILE A 78 2.28 -3.73 -1.22
N MET A 79 1.79 -4.91 -1.59
CA MET A 79 2.01 -6.16 -0.89
C MET A 79 3.20 -6.90 -1.54
N PRO A 80 4.03 -7.61 -0.77
CA PRO A 80 5.02 -8.51 -1.34
C PRO A 80 4.38 -9.52 -2.30
N PRO A 81 5.11 -10.01 -3.31
CA PRO A 81 4.56 -11.01 -4.22
C PRO A 81 4.15 -12.27 -3.45
N ALA A 82 3.02 -12.85 -3.85
CA ALA A 82 2.49 -14.09 -3.29
C ALA A 82 3.02 -15.33 -4.03
N TYR A 83 2.57 -16.52 -3.60
CA TYR A 83 2.78 -17.84 -4.19
C TYR A 83 4.09 -18.50 -3.79
N TYR A 84 5.24 -17.82 -3.91
CA TYR A 84 6.54 -18.36 -3.48
C TYR A 84 6.86 -17.94 -2.05
N LYS A 85 7.76 -18.65 -1.38
CA LYS A 85 8.27 -18.26 -0.07
C LYS A 85 9.40 -17.26 -0.23
N TYR A 86 9.31 -16.16 0.47
CA TYR A 86 10.31 -15.11 0.49
C TYR A 86 10.79 -14.86 1.92
N GLY A 87 12.06 -14.50 2.07
CA GLY A 87 12.61 -13.93 3.29
C GLY A 87 12.73 -12.39 3.18
N ASP A 88 13.20 -11.77 4.24
CA ASP A 88 13.34 -10.31 4.31
C ASP A 88 14.23 -9.77 3.18
N LYS A 89 15.32 -10.46 2.87
CA LYS A 89 16.25 -10.06 1.81
C LYS A 89 15.58 -9.92 0.44
N GLU A 90 14.79 -10.91 0.03
CA GLU A 90 14.09 -10.91 -1.25
C GLU A 90 12.99 -9.83 -1.28
N VAL A 91 12.32 -9.60 -0.14
CA VAL A 91 11.31 -8.56 0.00
C VAL A 91 11.95 -7.17 -0.06
N ILE A 92 13.07 -6.95 0.61
CA ILE A 92 13.84 -5.70 0.52
C ILE A 92 14.30 -5.46 -0.93
N GLU A 93 14.79 -6.50 -1.61
CA GLU A 93 15.18 -6.39 -3.01
C GLU A 93 13.99 -6.02 -3.92
N PHE A 94 12.83 -6.63 -3.73
CA PHE A 94 11.60 -6.32 -4.47
C PHE A 94 11.23 -4.83 -4.36
N TYR A 95 11.15 -4.28 -3.15
CA TYR A 95 10.85 -2.86 -2.96
C TYR A 95 11.98 -1.95 -3.44
N SER A 96 13.24 -2.36 -3.28
CA SER A 96 14.38 -1.62 -3.81
C SER A 96 14.29 -1.44 -5.33
N LYS A 97 13.97 -2.50 -6.06
CA LYS A 97 13.79 -2.42 -7.52
C LYS A 97 12.65 -1.50 -7.94
N ILE A 98 11.57 -1.44 -7.16
CA ILE A 98 10.47 -0.51 -7.42
C ILE A 98 10.96 0.93 -7.25
N VAL A 99 11.60 1.25 -6.12
CA VAL A 99 12.05 2.61 -5.82
C VAL A 99 13.17 3.07 -6.75
N GLU A 100 14.10 2.19 -7.13
CA GLU A 100 15.14 2.48 -8.12
C GLU A 100 14.57 2.91 -9.48
N VAL A 101 13.43 2.36 -9.88
CA VAL A 101 12.77 2.68 -11.15
C VAL A 101 11.79 3.84 -11.03
N ILE A 102 11.16 4.02 -9.86
CA ILE A 102 10.17 5.07 -9.60
C ILE A 102 10.55 5.77 -8.30
N SER A 103 11.53 6.64 -8.36
CA SER A 103 12.17 7.26 -7.18
C SER A 103 11.33 8.33 -6.49
N ASP A 104 10.30 8.85 -7.14
CA ASP A 104 9.45 9.94 -6.66
C ASP A 104 8.03 9.48 -6.29
N CYS A 105 7.90 8.30 -5.68
CA CYS A 105 6.62 7.75 -5.21
C CYS A 105 6.61 7.57 -3.69
N GLU A 106 5.42 7.54 -3.11
CA GLU A 106 5.14 7.17 -1.72
C GLU A 106 4.56 5.76 -1.65
N ILE A 107 5.15 4.90 -0.83
CA ILE A 107 4.75 3.50 -0.68
C ILE A 107 4.31 3.24 0.76
N VAL A 108 3.10 2.76 0.91
CA VAL A 108 2.61 2.10 2.12
C VAL A 108 2.80 0.59 1.92
N LEU A 109 3.63 -0.01 2.75
CA LEU A 109 3.84 -1.46 2.76
C LEU A 109 2.54 -2.16 3.16
N TYR A 110 2.23 -3.31 2.56
CA TYR A 110 1.04 -4.05 2.93
C TYR A 110 1.41 -5.38 3.57
N ASN A 111 1.34 -5.43 4.90
CA ASN A 111 1.60 -6.62 5.70
C ASN A 111 0.33 -7.47 5.84
N PHE A 112 0.20 -8.51 5.03
CA PHE A 112 -0.92 -9.43 5.09
C PHE A 112 -0.49 -10.86 4.76
N GLU A 113 0.11 -11.55 5.75
CA GLU A 113 0.66 -12.90 5.63
C GLU A 113 -0.31 -13.90 5.00
N LYS A 114 -1.60 -13.84 5.38
CA LYS A 114 -2.63 -14.75 4.85
C LYS A 114 -2.80 -14.68 3.33
N LEU A 115 -2.44 -13.56 2.70
CA LEU A 115 -2.60 -13.36 1.27
C LEU A 115 -1.30 -13.58 0.48
N CYS A 116 -0.16 -13.17 1.03
CA CYS A 116 1.10 -13.25 0.31
C CYS A 116 2.07 -14.32 0.83
N GLY A 117 1.78 -14.95 1.98
CA GLY A 117 2.65 -15.97 2.57
C GLY A 117 3.91 -15.41 3.23
N TYR A 118 4.04 -14.08 3.32
CA TYR A 118 5.13 -13.39 3.98
C TYR A 118 4.60 -12.41 5.03
N LYS A 119 5.26 -12.34 6.16
CA LYS A 119 4.98 -11.42 7.26
C LYS A 119 6.21 -10.56 7.52
N PHE A 120 6.06 -9.25 7.40
CA PHE A 120 7.16 -8.32 7.67
C PHE A 120 7.69 -8.48 9.10
N SER A 121 9.01 -8.58 9.21
CA SER A 121 9.72 -8.34 10.45
C SER A 121 9.86 -6.83 10.71
N ILE A 122 10.13 -6.44 11.95
CA ILE A 122 10.45 -5.05 12.30
C ILE A 122 11.74 -4.64 11.58
N GLU A 123 12.74 -5.51 11.60
CA GLU A 123 14.06 -5.31 10.99
C GLU A 123 13.95 -5.05 9.48
N CYS A 124 13.10 -5.77 8.79
CA CYS A 124 12.86 -5.57 7.35
C CYS A 124 12.31 -4.17 7.06
N ILE A 125 11.34 -3.71 7.87
CA ILE A 125 10.75 -2.38 7.69
C ILE A 125 11.76 -1.29 8.03
N GLU A 126 12.49 -1.43 9.13
CA GLU A 126 13.54 -0.46 9.53
C GLU A 126 14.61 -0.32 8.46
N GLU A 127 15.05 -1.43 7.85
CA GLU A 127 16.02 -1.41 6.75
C GLU A 127 15.45 -0.69 5.51
N LEU A 128 14.20 -0.98 5.12
CA LEU A 128 13.53 -0.32 4.02
C LEU A 128 13.38 1.19 4.24
N VAL A 129 12.94 1.59 5.43
CA VAL A 129 12.80 3.02 5.79
C VAL A 129 14.16 3.72 5.82
N LYS A 130 15.18 3.10 6.40
CA LYS A 130 16.55 3.63 6.40
C LYS A 130 17.08 3.83 4.98
N LYS A 131 16.82 2.89 4.08
CA LYS A 131 17.30 2.94 2.69
C LYS A 131 16.52 3.93 1.83
N TYR A 132 15.20 4.04 2.07
CA TYR A 132 14.28 4.85 1.26
C TYR A 132 13.33 5.71 2.12
N PRO A 133 13.87 6.63 2.96
CA PRO A 133 13.07 7.35 3.95
C PRO A 133 12.01 8.28 3.35
N LYS A 134 12.17 8.69 2.09
CA LYS A 134 11.20 9.53 1.37
C LYS A 134 10.11 8.73 0.64
N ASN A 135 10.37 7.44 0.42
CA ASN A 135 9.49 6.59 -0.37
C ASN A 135 8.66 5.64 0.51
N ILE A 136 9.24 5.06 1.54
CA ILE A 136 8.57 4.10 2.42
C ILE A 136 7.97 4.87 3.59
N ILE A 137 6.68 5.23 3.47
CA ILE A 137 6.03 6.20 4.36
C ILE A 137 5.13 5.56 5.42
N GLY A 138 4.87 4.26 5.32
CA GLY A 138 4.00 3.59 6.27
C GLY A 138 3.80 2.11 5.98
N VAL A 139 3.04 1.47 6.87
CA VAL A 139 2.61 0.08 6.73
C VAL A 139 1.14 -0.09 7.09
N LYS A 140 0.38 -0.79 6.25
CA LYS A 140 -0.92 -1.35 6.60
C LYS A 140 -0.71 -2.73 7.20
N ASP A 141 -0.97 -2.87 8.51
CA ASP A 141 -0.74 -4.10 9.26
C ASP A 141 -2.01 -4.94 9.42
N SER A 142 -2.24 -5.87 8.50
CA SER A 142 -3.34 -6.85 8.55
C SER A 142 -2.89 -8.20 9.13
N SER A 143 -1.62 -8.37 9.47
CA SER A 143 -1.07 -9.51 10.21
C SER A 143 -1.01 -9.28 11.72
N TYR A 144 -1.20 -8.03 12.15
CA TYR A 144 -1.29 -7.58 13.55
C TYR A 144 -0.05 -7.87 14.40
N ASN A 145 1.12 -7.96 13.80
CA ASN A 145 2.39 -8.17 14.50
C ASN A 145 3.22 -6.88 14.65
N LEU A 146 2.85 -5.81 13.96
CA LEU A 146 3.64 -4.58 13.88
C LEU A 146 3.03 -3.44 14.68
N PHE A 147 1.70 -3.22 14.61
CA PHE A 147 1.04 -2.02 15.10
C PHE A 147 1.22 -1.76 16.60
N GLU A 148 1.57 -2.78 17.39
CA GLU A 148 1.85 -2.63 18.83
C GLU A 148 3.31 -2.27 19.11
N ASN A 149 4.25 -2.72 18.28
CA ASN A 149 5.68 -2.73 18.57
C ASN A 149 6.53 -1.86 17.64
N LEU A 150 6.08 -1.64 16.41
CA LEU A 150 6.82 -0.83 15.44
C LEU A 150 6.73 0.65 15.80
N LYS A 151 7.88 1.29 16.02
CA LYS A 151 8.00 2.71 16.33
C LYS A 151 9.08 3.32 15.45
N ILE A 152 8.66 4.05 14.43
CA ILE A 152 9.55 4.76 13.50
C ILE A 152 8.98 6.18 13.35
N ASP A 153 9.84 7.17 13.51
CA ASP A 153 9.45 8.58 13.38
C ASP A 153 8.97 8.91 11.96
N ASN A 154 7.90 9.69 11.86
CA ASN A 154 7.30 10.10 10.58
C ASN A 154 6.87 8.92 9.67
N PHE A 155 6.49 7.80 10.27
CA PHE A 155 6.06 6.59 9.58
C PHE A 155 4.66 6.18 10.05
N SER A 156 3.71 6.08 9.13
CA SER A 156 2.32 5.72 9.44
C SER A 156 2.14 4.22 9.65
N VAL A 157 1.56 3.84 10.77
CA VAL A 157 1.14 2.46 11.03
C VAL A 157 -0.38 2.39 11.02
N LEU A 158 -0.95 1.66 10.05
CA LEU A 158 -2.38 1.56 9.83
C LEU A 158 -2.88 0.16 10.21
N PRO A 159 -3.60 0.00 11.34
CA PRO A 159 -4.22 -1.28 11.68
C PRO A 159 -5.20 -1.75 10.58
N GLY A 160 -5.05 -2.98 10.10
CA GLY A 160 -5.79 -3.49 8.94
C GLY A 160 -7.22 -3.98 9.23
N SER A 161 -7.77 -3.71 10.43
CA SER A 161 -9.11 -4.14 10.82
C SER A 161 -9.74 -3.14 11.78
N GLU A 162 -11.05 -2.93 11.65
CA GLU A 162 -11.87 -2.09 12.54
C GLU A 162 -11.77 -2.56 13.99
N SER A 163 -11.68 -3.87 14.23
CA SER A 163 -11.53 -4.44 15.57
C SER A 163 -10.23 -4.06 16.27
N LYS A 164 -9.23 -3.60 15.52
CA LYS A 164 -7.93 -3.16 16.03
C LYS A 164 -7.76 -1.63 16.03
N LEU A 165 -8.70 -0.91 15.43
CA LEU A 165 -8.60 0.54 15.24
C LEU A 165 -8.47 1.27 16.59
N PHE A 166 -9.35 0.99 17.53
CA PHE A 166 -9.34 1.66 18.83
C PHE A 166 -8.01 1.46 19.58
N LYS A 167 -7.54 0.21 19.65
CA LYS A 167 -6.24 -0.10 20.27
C LYS A 167 -5.09 0.56 19.51
N GLY A 168 -5.13 0.54 18.20
CA GLY A 168 -4.13 1.20 17.36
C GLY A 168 -4.03 2.70 17.65
N LEU A 169 -5.16 3.40 17.68
CA LEU A 169 -5.20 4.83 17.99
C LEU A 169 -4.64 5.14 19.38
N GLN A 170 -4.96 4.31 20.40
CA GLN A 170 -4.38 4.45 21.73
C GLN A 170 -2.86 4.28 21.77
N LEU A 171 -2.29 3.53 20.82
CA LEU A 171 -0.86 3.28 20.68
C LEU A 171 -0.16 4.28 19.73
N GLY A 172 -0.90 5.26 19.22
CA GLY A 172 -0.38 6.29 18.31
C GLY A 172 -0.30 5.85 16.83
N CYS A 173 -1.05 4.85 16.43
CA CYS A 173 -1.23 4.52 15.01
C CYS A 173 -2.04 5.61 14.28
N SER A 174 -1.82 5.70 12.96
CA SER A 174 -2.47 6.70 12.09
C SER A 174 -3.82 6.23 11.58
#